data_c78e303874caaedd18df4210c663e831
#
_entry.id   c78e303874caaedd18df4210c663e831
#
_cell.length_a   1.000
_cell.length_b   1.000
_cell.length_c   1.000
_cell.angle_alpha   90.00
_cell.angle_beta   90.00
_cell.angle_gamma   90.00
#
_symmetry.space_group_name_H-M   'P 1'
#
loop_
_entity.id
_entity.type
_entity.pdbx_description
1 polymer ?
#
loop_
_entity_poly.entity_id
_entity_poly.type
_entity_poly.pdbx_seq_one_letter_code
_entity_poly.pdbx_strand_id
1 'polypeptide(L)'
;MNGNRDSGASIGGMAPGGELWSFMAPEFHPRIARLRDNIVGIAYKDRTAVASGAVPEPEPKPYGFDGPITAHRYSGGAWIYAGMRRGGRALYAFQVSDTALAKPVFKWRIGCDSDMSGTDCTDGFERLGQTWSSARPFQTAGYDSGKSPLLIMGGLATIPARTRPTTSPITIFAATTRWATGST
;
A
#
# COMPACT_ATOMS: atom_id res chain seq x y z
N MET A 1 -9.29 12.19 -5.90
CA MET A 1 -9.93 13.01 -6.96
C MET A 1 -11.39 13.30 -6.59
N ASN A 2 -11.89 14.45 -6.98
CA ASN A 2 -13.32 14.74 -6.89
C ASN A 2 -14.05 13.92 -7.98
N GLY A 3 -14.78 12.89 -7.56
CA GLY A 3 -15.49 11.97 -8.44
C GLY A 3 -16.90 12.43 -8.87
N ASN A 4 -17.27 13.66 -8.57
CA ASN A 4 -18.55 14.21 -9.04
C ASN A 4 -18.54 14.32 -10.58
N ARG A 5 -19.74 14.35 -11.16
CA ARG A 5 -19.90 14.65 -12.59
C ARG A 5 -19.53 16.12 -12.84
N ASP A 6 -19.25 16.47 -14.08
CA ASP A 6 -18.81 17.83 -14.50
C ASP A 6 -19.72 18.96 -14.01
N SER A 7 -21.01 18.68 -13.82
CA SER A 7 -22.00 19.60 -13.24
C SER A 7 -22.13 19.49 -11.72
N GLY A 8 -21.32 18.65 -11.07
CA GLY A 8 -21.39 18.40 -9.63
C GLY A 8 -20.73 19.48 -8.79
N ALA A 9 -20.96 19.41 -7.49
CA ALA A 9 -20.39 20.34 -6.54
C ALA A 9 -18.88 20.16 -6.39
N SER A 10 -18.18 21.26 -6.12
CA SER A 10 -16.79 21.21 -5.69
C SER A 10 -16.65 20.49 -4.35
N ILE A 11 -15.57 19.72 -4.21
CA ILE A 11 -15.20 19.04 -2.97
C ILE A 11 -13.85 19.61 -2.51
N GLY A 12 -13.79 20.15 -1.28
CA GLY A 12 -12.56 20.75 -0.76
C GLY A 12 -12.01 21.89 -1.63
N GLY A 13 -12.87 22.60 -2.34
CA GLY A 13 -12.49 23.65 -3.28
C GLY A 13 -12.08 23.15 -4.67
N MET A 14 -12.01 21.82 -4.90
CA MET A 14 -11.64 21.23 -6.18
C MET A 14 -12.87 20.93 -7.03
N ALA A 15 -12.85 21.40 -8.26
CA ALA A 15 -13.86 21.08 -9.28
C ALA A 15 -13.92 19.56 -9.56
N PRO A 16 -15.00 19.07 -10.18
CA PRO A 16 -15.07 17.70 -10.65
C PRO A 16 -13.83 17.29 -11.47
N GLY A 17 -13.29 16.11 -11.22
CA GLY A 17 -12.05 15.63 -11.82
C GLY A 17 -10.75 16.14 -11.18
N GLY A 18 -10.83 17.18 -10.33
CA GLY A 18 -9.66 17.73 -9.66
C GLY A 18 -9.07 16.80 -8.59
N GLU A 19 -7.76 16.90 -8.36
CA GLU A 19 -7.08 16.17 -7.30
C GLU A 19 -7.43 16.75 -5.93
N LEU A 20 -7.88 15.92 -5.01
CA LEU A 20 -8.16 16.33 -3.63
C LEU A 20 -6.92 16.23 -2.75
N TRP A 21 -6.16 15.19 -2.92
CA TRP A 21 -4.91 14.92 -2.21
C TRP A 21 -4.14 13.81 -2.91
N SER A 22 -2.85 13.78 -2.66
CA SER A 22 -1.93 12.71 -3.06
C SER A 22 -1.06 12.29 -1.89
N PHE A 23 -0.54 11.08 -1.96
CA PHE A 23 0.39 10.54 -0.97
C PHE A 23 1.49 9.75 -1.68
N MET A 24 2.71 9.96 -1.22
CA MET A 24 3.88 9.20 -1.65
C MET A 24 4.50 8.55 -0.42
N ALA A 25 4.66 7.24 -0.46
CA ALA A 25 5.30 6.52 0.64
C ALA A 25 6.79 6.88 0.75
N PRO A 26 7.34 7.02 1.97
CA PRO A 26 8.73 7.35 2.19
C PRO A 26 9.72 6.42 1.46
N GLU A 27 9.37 5.14 1.33
CA GLU A 27 10.16 4.12 0.65
C GLU A 27 10.40 4.45 -0.84
N PHE A 28 9.61 5.35 -1.42
CA PHE A 28 9.78 5.75 -2.83
C PHE A 28 10.62 7.00 -3.01
N HIS A 29 10.90 7.76 -1.94
CA HIS A 29 11.67 9.00 -2.04
C HIS A 29 13.03 8.81 -2.71
N PRO A 30 13.83 7.77 -2.41
CA PRO A 30 15.11 7.56 -3.08
C PRO A 30 15.00 7.32 -4.60
N ARG A 31 13.81 6.94 -5.06
CA ARG A 31 13.56 6.61 -6.48
C ARG A 31 13.04 7.80 -7.30
N ILE A 32 12.70 8.92 -6.65
CA ILE A 32 12.12 10.10 -7.32
C ILE A 32 13.08 10.68 -8.34
N ALA A 33 14.36 10.84 -7.99
CA ALA A 33 15.37 11.38 -8.90
C ALA A 33 15.46 10.56 -10.19
N ARG A 34 15.52 9.24 -10.07
CA ARG A 34 15.52 8.33 -11.23
C ARG A 34 14.28 8.49 -12.11
N LEU A 35 13.10 8.59 -11.49
CA LEU A 35 11.84 8.76 -12.22
C LEU A 35 11.77 10.12 -12.93
N ARG A 36 12.24 11.18 -12.29
CA ARG A 36 12.30 12.54 -12.84
C ARG A 36 13.27 12.62 -14.02
N ASP A 37 14.48 12.11 -13.81
CA ASP A 37 15.56 12.26 -14.78
C ASP A 37 15.40 11.31 -15.98
N ASN A 38 14.78 10.15 -15.75
CA ASN A 38 14.44 9.13 -16.74
C ASN A 38 15.62 8.70 -17.65
N ILE A 39 16.83 8.70 -17.10
CA ILE A 39 18.06 8.36 -17.83
C ILE A 39 18.50 6.92 -17.64
N VAL A 40 18.04 6.27 -16.55
CA VAL A 40 18.39 4.89 -16.23
C VAL A 40 17.44 3.93 -16.96
N GLY A 41 17.98 3.10 -17.81
CA GLY A 41 17.23 2.08 -18.53
C GLY A 41 16.58 1.05 -17.58
N ILE A 42 15.56 0.34 -18.06
CA ILE A 42 14.91 -0.73 -17.30
C ILE A 42 15.58 -2.06 -17.63
N ALA A 43 16.11 -2.75 -16.59
CA ALA A 43 16.52 -4.14 -16.66
C ALA A 43 15.36 -5.06 -16.31
N TYR A 44 15.14 -6.08 -17.13
CA TYR A 44 14.25 -7.19 -16.83
C TYR A 44 15.08 -8.39 -16.39
N LYS A 45 14.66 -9.06 -15.34
CA LYS A 45 15.40 -10.13 -14.64
C LYS A 45 15.95 -11.23 -15.57
N ASP A 46 15.29 -11.52 -16.67
CA ASP A 46 15.63 -12.62 -17.56
C ASP A 46 16.24 -12.16 -18.90
N ARG A 47 16.57 -10.88 -19.03
CA ARG A 47 17.26 -10.37 -20.23
C ARG A 47 18.74 -10.17 -19.94
N THR A 48 19.53 -11.11 -20.39
CA THR A 48 21.00 -11.04 -20.44
C THR A 48 21.54 -10.05 -21.47
N ALA A 49 20.68 -9.36 -22.21
CA ALA A 49 21.06 -8.50 -23.31
C ALA A 49 20.66 -7.02 -23.08
N VAL A 50 21.13 -6.45 -21.98
CA VAL A 50 21.46 -5.06 -22.03
C VAL A 50 22.90 -4.99 -22.52
N ALA A 51 23.18 -4.19 -23.55
CA ALA A 51 24.51 -4.04 -24.09
C ALA A 51 25.50 -3.79 -22.94
N SER A 52 26.44 -4.70 -22.76
CA SER A 52 27.52 -4.54 -21.81
C SER A 52 28.15 -3.17 -22.04
N GLY A 53 28.15 -2.32 -21.04
CA GLY A 53 28.71 -0.98 -21.13
C GLY A 53 27.72 0.18 -21.25
N ALA A 54 26.42 -0.04 -21.13
CA ALA A 54 25.48 1.08 -20.99
C ALA A 54 25.74 1.86 -19.70
N VAL A 55 25.85 3.18 -19.82
CA VAL A 55 26.06 4.08 -18.67
C VAL A 55 24.91 5.11 -18.63
N PRO A 56 24.16 5.20 -17.54
CA PRO A 56 24.18 4.35 -16.36
C PRO A 56 23.66 2.92 -16.63
N GLU A 57 24.09 1.96 -15.84
CA GLU A 57 23.63 0.57 -15.96
C GLU A 57 22.12 0.49 -15.74
N PRO A 58 21.40 -0.32 -16.53
CA PRO A 58 19.98 -0.52 -16.34
C PRO A 58 19.65 -1.17 -15.00
N GLU A 59 18.59 -0.71 -14.38
CA GLU A 59 18.10 -1.20 -13.11
C GLU A 59 16.66 -1.72 -13.22
N PRO A 60 16.19 -2.54 -12.26
CA PRO A 60 14.81 -2.98 -12.20
C PRO A 60 13.85 -1.79 -12.20
N LYS A 61 12.68 -1.97 -12.83
CA LYS A 61 11.65 -0.92 -12.85
C LYS A 61 11.22 -0.56 -11.44
N PRO A 62 11.28 0.72 -11.05
CA PRO A 62 10.74 1.16 -9.77
C PRO A 62 9.22 1.17 -9.83
N TYR A 63 8.57 0.38 -8.99
CA TYR A 63 7.13 0.43 -8.77
C TYR A 63 6.82 1.25 -7.53
N GLY A 64 5.69 1.98 -7.57
CA GLY A 64 5.10 2.64 -6.41
C GLY A 64 3.93 1.84 -5.82
N PHE A 65 2.84 2.51 -5.47
CA PHE A 65 1.59 1.84 -5.17
C PHE A 65 0.99 1.26 -6.44
N ASP A 66 1.19 -0.03 -6.64
CA ASP A 66 0.74 -0.79 -7.81
C ASP A 66 -0.36 -1.79 -7.41
N GLY A 67 -0.73 -1.79 -6.13
CA GLY A 67 -1.72 -2.69 -5.56
C GLY A 67 -3.13 -2.11 -5.57
N PRO A 68 -4.11 -2.95 -5.22
CA PRO A 68 -5.49 -2.52 -5.11
C PRO A 68 -5.67 -1.54 -3.95
N ILE A 69 -6.56 -0.58 -4.16
CA ILE A 69 -7.03 0.33 -3.12
C ILE A 69 -8.43 -0.12 -2.71
N THR A 70 -8.65 -0.31 -1.42
CA THR A 70 -9.95 -0.66 -0.86
C THR A 70 -10.45 0.46 0.04
N ALA A 71 -11.71 0.84 -0.15
CA ALA A 71 -12.38 1.77 0.74
C ALA A 71 -13.42 1.04 1.59
N HIS A 72 -13.50 1.38 2.87
CA HIS A 72 -14.51 0.91 3.80
C HIS A 72 -15.25 2.09 4.42
N ARG A 73 -16.51 2.23 4.07
CA ARG A 73 -17.39 3.30 4.58
C ARG A 73 -17.85 3.00 5.99
N TYR A 74 -17.89 4.04 6.81
CA TYR A 74 -18.55 4.05 8.12
C TYR A 74 -19.34 5.36 8.27
N SER A 75 -20.11 5.49 9.35
CA SER A 75 -20.83 6.74 9.63
C SER A 75 -19.83 7.87 9.91
N GLY A 76 -19.77 8.86 9.03
CA GLY A 76 -18.90 10.04 9.13
C GLY A 76 -17.62 9.98 8.28
N GLY A 77 -17.40 8.93 7.48
CA GLY A 77 -16.25 8.89 6.60
C GLY A 77 -15.94 7.55 5.96
N ALA A 78 -14.67 7.39 5.61
CA ALA A 78 -14.18 6.16 5.03
C ALA A 78 -12.74 5.86 5.48
N TRP A 79 -12.43 4.59 5.58
CA TRP A 79 -11.08 4.09 5.63
C TRP A 79 -10.62 3.71 4.24
N ILE A 80 -9.37 4.02 3.93
CA ILE A 80 -8.73 3.67 2.67
C ILE A 80 -7.53 2.81 2.99
N TYR A 81 -7.45 1.65 2.36
CA TYR A 81 -6.34 0.71 2.48
C TYR A 81 -5.65 0.59 1.13
N ALA A 82 -4.35 0.87 1.09
CA ALA A 82 -3.55 0.83 -0.13
C ALA A 82 -2.40 -0.16 0.00
N GLY A 83 -2.40 -1.19 -0.84
CA GLY A 83 -1.33 -2.18 -0.93
C GLY A 83 -0.29 -1.78 -1.97
N MET A 84 0.95 -2.15 -1.75
CA MET A 84 2.06 -1.82 -2.65
C MET A 84 2.22 -2.78 -3.83
N ARG A 85 1.77 -4.03 -3.70
CA ARG A 85 1.96 -5.10 -4.70
C ARG A 85 3.44 -5.20 -5.11
N ARG A 86 3.78 -4.88 -6.37
CA ARG A 86 5.16 -4.90 -6.86
C ARG A 86 6.05 -3.81 -6.24
N GLY A 87 5.46 -2.75 -5.71
CA GLY A 87 6.20 -1.65 -5.10
C GLY A 87 6.78 -1.96 -3.73
N GLY A 88 6.27 -2.98 -3.04
CA GLY A 88 6.76 -3.28 -1.72
C GLY A 88 5.93 -4.30 -0.93
N ARG A 89 6.27 -4.41 0.33
CA ARG A 89 5.75 -5.40 1.29
C ARG A 89 4.93 -4.72 2.40
N ALA A 90 4.23 -3.65 2.07
CA ALA A 90 3.48 -2.88 3.06
C ALA A 90 2.04 -2.62 2.63
N LEU A 91 1.21 -2.39 3.64
CA LEU A 91 -0.16 -1.91 3.53
C LEU A 91 -0.26 -0.61 4.32
N TYR A 92 -0.81 0.40 3.70
CA TYR A 92 -1.06 1.71 4.27
C TYR A 92 -2.55 1.92 4.55
N ALA A 93 -2.86 2.58 5.65
CA ALA A 93 -4.22 2.95 6.00
C ALA A 93 -4.37 4.44 6.24
N PHE A 94 -5.41 4.99 5.65
CA PHE A 94 -5.82 6.38 5.81
C PHE A 94 -7.27 6.45 6.25
N GLN A 95 -7.60 7.51 6.97
CA GLN A 95 -8.97 7.87 7.30
C GLN A 95 -9.33 9.18 6.62
N VAL A 96 -10.51 9.22 6.02
CA VAL A 96 -11.06 10.42 5.38
C VAL A 96 -12.41 10.72 6.00
N SER A 97 -12.60 11.92 6.51
CA SER A 97 -13.89 12.38 7.03
C SER A 97 -14.79 12.89 5.91
N ASP A 98 -16.10 12.66 6.02
CA ASP A 98 -17.09 13.20 5.08
C ASP A 98 -17.12 14.74 5.06
N THR A 99 -16.69 15.38 6.16
CA THR A 99 -16.59 16.84 6.27
C THR A 99 -15.23 17.41 5.82
N ALA A 100 -14.24 16.54 5.57
CA ALA A 100 -12.87 16.94 5.25
C ALA A 100 -12.22 15.99 4.23
N LEU A 101 -12.90 15.74 3.11
CA LEU A 101 -12.48 14.78 2.08
C LEU A 101 -11.10 15.07 1.48
N ALA A 102 -10.68 16.34 1.47
CA ALA A 102 -9.36 16.76 0.97
C ALA A 102 -8.25 16.68 2.02
N LYS A 103 -8.54 16.24 3.23
CA LYS A 103 -7.59 16.15 4.35
C LYS A 103 -7.54 14.74 4.92
N PRO A 104 -6.91 13.78 4.22
CA PRO A 104 -6.76 12.43 4.73
C PRO A 104 -5.86 12.43 5.98
N VAL A 105 -6.18 11.58 6.93
CA VAL A 105 -5.35 11.33 8.10
C VAL A 105 -4.65 10.00 7.90
N PHE A 106 -3.32 10.01 7.86
CA PHE A 106 -2.54 8.79 7.92
C PHE A 106 -2.75 8.12 9.28
N LYS A 107 -3.06 6.84 9.28
CA LYS A 107 -3.35 6.08 10.51
C LYS A 107 -2.24 5.12 10.87
N TRP A 108 -1.84 4.29 9.94
CA TRP A 108 -0.78 3.31 10.17
C TRP A 108 -0.25 2.74 8.85
N ARG A 109 0.95 2.17 8.95
CA ARG A 109 1.58 1.29 7.97
C ARG A 109 1.88 -0.03 8.66
N ILE A 110 1.64 -1.14 8.00
CA ILE A 110 2.05 -2.47 8.43
C ILE A 110 2.84 -3.14 7.31
N GLY A 111 3.79 -3.97 7.68
CA GLY A 111 4.66 -4.71 6.76
C GLY A 111 6.11 -4.32 6.91
N CYS A 112 6.88 -4.49 5.87
CA CYS A 112 8.31 -4.24 5.84
C CYS A 112 8.67 -3.22 4.76
N ASP A 113 9.89 -2.70 4.81
CA ASP A 113 10.42 -1.84 3.76
C ASP A 113 10.56 -2.58 2.43
N SER A 114 10.65 -1.81 1.36
CA SER A 114 10.62 -2.34 0.00
C SER A 114 11.89 -3.03 -0.44
N ASP A 115 12.99 -2.86 0.30
CA ASP A 115 14.33 -3.36 -0.06
C ASP A 115 14.51 -4.86 0.14
N MET A 116 13.49 -5.54 0.67
CA MET A 116 13.52 -6.98 0.96
C MET A 116 14.57 -7.39 2.02
N SER A 117 15.24 -6.46 2.67
CA SER A 117 16.23 -6.74 3.71
C SER A 117 15.63 -7.44 4.93
N GLY A 118 14.33 -7.25 5.15
CA GLY A 118 13.64 -7.75 6.34
C GLY A 118 13.92 -6.91 7.58
N THR A 119 14.64 -5.82 7.46
CA THR A 119 14.76 -4.80 8.46
C THR A 119 13.53 -3.89 8.43
N ASP A 120 13.27 -3.18 9.51
CA ASP A 120 12.17 -2.22 9.58
C ASP A 120 10.77 -2.81 9.34
N CYS A 121 10.56 -4.05 9.76
CA CYS A 121 9.27 -4.70 9.71
C CYS A 121 8.42 -4.33 10.93
N THR A 122 7.11 -4.20 10.71
CA THR A 122 6.16 -4.19 11.82
C THR A 122 6.16 -5.55 12.50
N ASP A 123 6.20 -5.58 13.83
CA ASP A 123 6.20 -6.81 14.63
C ASP A 123 5.08 -7.76 14.21
N GLY A 124 5.44 -9.02 13.95
CA GLY A 124 4.53 -10.05 13.47
C GLY A 124 4.26 -10.02 11.96
N PHE A 125 4.81 -9.06 11.21
CA PHE A 125 4.66 -8.95 9.76
C PHE A 125 5.95 -9.19 8.96
N GLU A 126 7.00 -9.69 9.60
CA GLU A 126 8.32 -9.94 8.98
C GLU A 126 8.21 -10.90 7.79
N ARG A 127 7.23 -11.79 7.82
CA ARG A 127 6.97 -12.76 6.75
C ARG A 127 6.01 -12.26 5.69
N LEU A 128 5.46 -11.06 5.84
CA LEU A 128 4.62 -10.45 4.81
C LEU A 128 5.46 -10.21 3.56
N GLY A 129 5.09 -10.82 2.47
CA GLY A 129 5.66 -10.55 1.16
C GLY A 129 4.90 -9.43 0.43
N GLN A 130 5.01 -9.41 -0.89
CA GLN A 130 4.30 -8.43 -1.70
C GLN A 130 2.78 -8.53 -1.50
N THR A 131 2.11 -7.39 -1.36
CA THR A 131 0.70 -7.27 -1.02
C THR A 131 -0.19 -7.32 -2.27
N TRP A 132 -0.37 -8.52 -2.84
CA TRP A 132 -1.08 -8.72 -4.11
C TRP A 132 -2.61 -8.66 -4.00
N SER A 133 -3.18 -9.09 -2.88
CA SER A 133 -4.63 -9.09 -2.71
C SER A 133 -5.14 -7.79 -2.10
N SER A 134 -6.40 -7.47 -2.39
CA SER A 134 -7.08 -6.37 -1.71
C SER A 134 -7.25 -6.68 -0.23
N ALA A 135 -6.94 -5.72 0.63
CA ALA A 135 -7.31 -5.79 2.03
C ALA A 135 -8.85 -5.66 2.15
N ARG A 136 -9.51 -6.70 2.67
CA ARG A 136 -10.96 -6.72 2.84
C ARG A 136 -11.32 -6.52 4.30
N PRO A 137 -12.04 -5.45 4.63
CA PRO A 137 -12.55 -5.27 5.99
C PRO A 137 -13.69 -6.27 6.24
N PHE A 138 -13.64 -6.85 7.41
CA PHE A 138 -14.64 -7.81 7.90
C PHE A 138 -14.97 -7.49 9.35
N GLN A 139 -16.24 -7.37 9.68
CA GLN A 139 -16.71 -7.16 11.05
C GLN A 139 -17.29 -8.44 11.62
N THR A 140 -16.94 -8.73 12.87
CA THR A 140 -17.47 -9.88 13.60
C THR A 140 -17.71 -9.51 15.05
N ALA A 141 -18.81 -10.03 15.63
CA ALA A 141 -19.12 -9.83 17.05
C ALA A 141 -18.05 -10.42 17.99
N GLY A 142 -17.29 -11.39 17.52
CA GLY A 142 -16.19 -12.00 18.27
C GLY A 142 -14.96 -11.11 18.44
N TYR A 143 -14.88 -10.00 17.73
CA TYR A 143 -13.79 -9.05 17.87
C TYR A 143 -14.35 -7.65 18.18
N ASP A 144 -13.89 -7.06 19.28
CA ASP A 144 -14.30 -5.73 19.76
C ASP A 144 -15.83 -5.51 19.72
N SER A 145 -16.60 -6.56 20.00
CA SER A 145 -18.07 -6.55 19.92
C SER A 145 -18.62 -6.03 18.58
N GLY A 146 -17.89 -6.23 17.48
CA GLY A 146 -18.25 -5.76 16.14
C GLY A 146 -18.01 -4.27 15.89
N LYS A 147 -17.33 -3.56 16.80
CA LYS A 147 -17.09 -2.11 16.64
C LYS A 147 -15.92 -1.81 15.70
N SER A 148 -14.91 -2.68 15.69
CA SER A 148 -13.71 -2.52 14.87
C SER A 148 -13.64 -3.58 13.78
N PRO A 149 -13.30 -3.22 12.52
CA PRO A 149 -13.11 -4.19 11.47
C PRO A 149 -11.79 -4.94 11.63
N LEU A 150 -11.79 -6.22 11.29
CA LEU A 150 -10.61 -6.98 10.95
C LEU A 150 -10.29 -6.81 9.47
N LEU A 151 -9.02 -6.79 9.12
CA LEU A 151 -8.61 -6.81 7.72
C LEU A 151 -8.14 -8.21 7.33
N ILE A 152 -8.72 -8.73 6.26
CA ILE A 152 -8.32 -10.00 5.67
C ILE A 152 -7.64 -9.71 4.34
N MET A 153 -6.42 -10.19 4.18
CA MET A 153 -5.68 -10.10 2.92
C MET A 153 -4.78 -11.31 2.76
N GLY A 154 -4.57 -11.73 1.51
CA GLY A 154 -3.51 -12.67 1.15
C GLY A 154 -2.24 -11.89 0.84
N GLY A 155 -1.13 -12.29 1.40
CA GLY A 155 0.19 -11.80 1.06
C GLY A 155 1.07 -12.97 0.59
N LEU A 156 1.98 -12.70 -0.33
CA LEU A 156 3.00 -13.69 -0.66
C LEU A 156 3.96 -13.76 0.52
N ALA A 157 4.11 -14.94 1.13
CA ALA A 157 5.09 -15.10 2.21
C ALA A 157 6.51 -15.10 1.62
N THR A 158 7.41 -14.32 2.19
CA THR A 158 8.85 -14.48 1.93
C THR A 158 9.33 -15.75 2.64
N ILE A 159 9.60 -16.80 1.87
CA ILE A 159 10.18 -18.03 2.41
C ILE A 159 11.69 -17.95 2.20
N PRO A 160 12.50 -18.09 3.26
CA PRO A 160 13.95 -18.21 3.10
C PRO A 160 14.28 -19.34 2.13
N ALA A 161 15.25 -19.12 1.25
CA ALA A 161 15.57 -20.01 0.11
C ALA A 161 15.92 -21.47 0.50
N ARG A 162 16.08 -21.77 1.78
CA ARG A 162 16.48 -23.10 2.28
C ARG A 162 15.32 -24.06 2.58
N THR A 163 14.08 -23.59 2.62
CA THR A 163 12.91 -24.45 2.91
C THR A 163 11.79 -24.10 1.94
N ARG A 164 11.84 -24.66 0.75
CA ARG A 164 10.75 -24.57 -0.20
C ARG A 164 9.76 -25.72 0.07
N PRO A 165 8.62 -25.49 0.73
CA PRO A 165 7.54 -26.46 0.68
C PRO A 165 6.96 -26.45 -0.73
N THR A 166 6.59 -27.60 -1.23
CA THR A 166 5.99 -27.81 -2.56
C THR A 166 4.61 -27.20 -2.71
N THR A 167 4.06 -26.62 -1.67
CA THR A 167 2.80 -25.85 -1.65
C THR A 167 3.05 -24.51 -1.01
N SER A 168 2.83 -23.42 -1.76
CA SER A 168 2.86 -22.06 -1.21
C SER A 168 1.70 -21.89 -0.23
N PRO A 169 1.92 -21.74 1.07
CA PRO A 169 0.82 -21.49 1.99
C PRO A 169 0.27 -20.08 1.71
N ILE A 170 -1.03 -19.99 1.45
CA ILE A 170 -1.74 -18.73 1.51
C ILE A 170 -1.75 -18.32 2.99
N THR A 171 -0.93 -17.36 3.35
CA THR A 171 -0.94 -16.84 4.72
C THR A 171 -2.02 -15.76 4.78
N ILE A 172 -3.06 -16.01 5.56
CA ILE A 172 -4.09 -15.04 5.87
C ILE A 172 -3.57 -14.22 7.06
N PHE A 173 -3.31 -12.94 6.84
CA PHE A 173 -2.99 -12.01 7.90
C PHE A 173 -4.29 -11.36 8.39
N ALA A 174 -4.65 -11.57 9.65
CA ALA A 174 -5.65 -10.78 10.33
C ALA A 174 -4.92 -9.66 11.09
N ALA A 175 -4.97 -8.44 10.56
CA ALA A 175 -4.44 -7.30 11.29
C ALA A 175 -5.50 -6.82 12.30
N THR A 176 -5.26 -7.07 13.56
CA THR A 176 -6.04 -6.50 14.64
C THR A 176 -5.45 -5.14 15.02
N THR A 177 -5.92 -4.09 14.42
CA THR A 177 -5.57 -2.75 14.87
C THR A 177 -6.54 -2.34 15.97
N ARG A 178 -6.10 -2.32 17.22
CA ARG A 178 -6.80 -1.55 18.25
C ARG A 178 -6.77 -0.09 17.81
N TRP A 179 -7.91 0.44 17.49
CA TRP A 179 -8.09 1.86 17.26
C TRP A 179 -7.82 2.56 18.59
N ALA A 180 -6.67 3.19 18.72
CA ALA A 180 -6.48 4.12 19.81
C ALA A 180 -7.50 5.24 19.58
N THR A 181 -8.60 5.19 20.31
CA THR A 181 -9.45 6.35 20.52
C THR A 181 -8.57 7.35 21.26
N GLY A 182 -8.03 8.33 20.54
CA GLY A 182 -7.39 9.46 21.15
C GLY A 182 -8.44 10.17 22.00
N SER A 183 -8.36 9.98 23.30
CA SER A 183 -8.94 10.90 24.24
C SER A 183 -8.07 12.16 24.21
N THR A 184 -8.67 13.26 23.81
CA THR A 184 -8.21 14.63 24.05
C THR A 184 -7.87 14.84 25.50
#